data_7c796c3c6c07fb11ea68b4a370f4e65a
#
_entry.id   7c796c3c6c07fb11ea68b4a370f4e65a
#
_cell.length_a   1.000
_cell.length_b   1.000
_cell.length_c   1.000
_cell.angle_alpha   90.00
_cell.angle_beta   90.00
_cell.angle_gamma   90.00
#
_symmetry.space_group_name_H-M   'P 1'
#
loop_
_entity.id
_entity.type
_entity.pdbx_description
1 polymer ?
#
loop_
_entity_poly.entity_id
_entity_poly.type
_entity_poly.pdbx_seq_one_letter_code
_entity_poly.pdbx_strand_id
1 'polypeptide(L)'
;VGSVAKHFCAQGETTGGVNASAARIGERELREIHFPSAKACCEAGVEGIMAAYNEIDGVYCHRNAWLLRDVLRGEMGFDGIVMADGLAVDFLKNTEGDTLHAGVAARKAGVDVSLWDEAFSRLGEAVEQGLLDESEIDESVLKVLKLKFEKGLFEHPYMEENMLTPEEAGIPEVSLSLARESAVLLKNEESVLPLAKKYKKVAVIGYHAADRYCMLGDYTPPVPESECVTVLQGMKQEAPEGVEVSYAMGSEFSEADEDEKAKALAL
;
A
#
# COMPACT_ATOMS: atom_id res chain seq x y z
N VAL A 1 18.11 7.39 -0.98
CA VAL A 1 16.89 6.62 -0.71
C VAL A 1 16.92 5.39 -1.59
N GLY A 2 16.63 4.20 -1.03
CA GLY A 2 16.48 2.97 -1.80
C GLY A 2 15.06 2.85 -2.36
N SER A 3 14.92 2.40 -3.60
CA SER A 3 13.63 2.14 -4.23
C SER A 3 13.22 0.67 -4.10
N VAL A 4 11.92 0.43 -3.94
CA VAL A 4 11.34 -0.92 -3.88
C VAL A 4 10.26 -1.05 -4.94
N ALA A 5 10.47 -1.95 -5.92
CA ALA A 5 9.44 -2.28 -6.90
C ALA A 5 8.43 -3.27 -6.29
N LYS A 6 7.15 -3.05 -6.55
CA LYS A 6 6.11 -3.89 -5.97
C LYS A 6 4.86 -3.97 -6.86
N HIS A 7 4.09 -5.02 -6.76
CA HIS A 7 4.32 -6.26 -5.98
C HIS A 7 4.73 -7.38 -6.92
N PHE A 8 5.67 -8.23 -6.51
CA PHE A 8 6.17 -9.33 -7.34
C PHE A 8 5.53 -10.65 -6.87
N CYS A 9 4.62 -11.29 -7.65
CA CYS A 9 4.07 -10.77 -8.89
C CYS A 9 2.59 -11.16 -9.05
N ALA A 10 1.98 -10.70 -10.12
CA ALA A 10 0.62 -11.04 -10.54
C ALA A 10 -0.50 -10.68 -9.54
N GLN A 11 -0.29 -9.68 -8.68
CA GLN A 11 -1.31 -9.24 -7.72
C GLN A 11 -2.58 -8.72 -8.42
N GLY A 12 -2.47 -8.16 -9.62
CA GLY A 12 -3.61 -7.70 -10.41
C GLY A 12 -4.48 -8.82 -11.01
N GLU A 13 -3.99 -10.07 -11.02
CA GLU A 13 -4.69 -11.23 -11.61
C GLU A 13 -5.43 -12.08 -10.58
N THR A 14 -5.59 -11.56 -9.38
CA THR A 14 -6.26 -12.30 -8.29
C THR A 14 -7.73 -12.53 -8.58
N THR A 15 -8.21 -13.71 -8.20
CA THR A 15 -9.59 -14.14 -8.43
C THR A 15 -10.59 -13.16 -7.83
N GLY A 16 -11.49 -12.64 -8.66
CA GLY A 16 -12.50 -11.66 -8.26
C GLY A 16 -11.97 -10.28 -7.90
N GLY A 17 -10.68 -9.98 -8.19
CA GLY A 17 -10.04 -8.72 -7.80
C GLY A 17 -9.80 -8.59 -6.30
N VAL A 18 -9.91 -9.68 -5.55
CA VAL A 18 -9.75 -9.69 -4.09
C VAL A 18 -8.26 -9.80 -3.76
N ASN A 19 -7.73 -8.81 -3.05
CA ASN A 19 -6.32 -8.82 -2.62
C ASN A 19 -6.01 -10.08 -1.80
N ALA A 20 -4.82 -10.64 -2.00
CA ALA A 20 -4.34 -11.87 -1.37
C ALA A 20 -5.08 -13.17 -1.80
N SER A 21 -6.01 -13.11 -2.73
CA SER A 21 -6.61 -14.33 -3.31
C SER A 21 -5.69 -14.96 -4.36
N ALA A 22 -6.01 -16.19 -4.79
CA ALA A 22 -5.20 -16.92 -5.75
C ALA A 22 -5.20 -16.28 -7.15
N ALA A 23 -4.03 -16.10 -7.74
CA ALA A 23 -3.86 -15.83 -9.16
C ALA A 23 -3.71 -17.18 -9.90
N ARG A 24 -4.75 -17.53 -10.66
CA ARG A 24 -4.79 -18.78 -11.43
C ARG A 24 -4.14 -18.59 -12.79
N ILE A 25 -2.84 -18.46 -12.78
CA ILE A 25 -2.02 -18.06 -13.92
C ILE A 25 -0.85 -19.02 -14.07
N GLY A 26 -0.55 -19.41 -15.32
CA GLY A 26 0.55 -20.29 -15.62
C GLY A 26 1.86 -19.56 -15.92
N GLU A 27 2.97 -20.30 -15.93
CA GLU A 27 4.31 -19.75 -16.17
C GLU A 27 4.42 -18.96 -17.46
N ARG A 28 3.79 -19.42 -18.55
CA ARG A 28 3.82 -18.71 -19.83
C ARG A 28 3.30 -17.30 -19.73
N GLU A 29 2.16 -17.13 -19.11
CA GLU A 29 1.51 -15.81 -18.94
C GLU A 29 2.30 -14.92 -17.97
N LEU A 30 2.88 -15.49 -16.91
CA LEU A 30 3.83 -14.80 -16.05
C LEU A 30 4.99 -14.21 -16.86
N ARG A 31 5.57 -14.99 -17.76
CA ARG A 31 6.71 -14.58 -18.59
C ARG A 31 6.33 -13.54 -19.65
N GLU A 32 5.12 -13.62 -20.19
CA GLU A 32 4.66 -12.69 -21.25
C GLU A 32 4.16 -11.36 -20.69
N ILE A 33 3.56 -11.33 -19.48
CA ILE A 33 2.85 -10.17 -18.94
C ILE A 33 3.52 -9.60 -17.68
N HIS A 34 3.80 -10.45 -16.67
CA HIS A 34 4.17 -9.96 -15.34
C HIS A 34 5.67 -9.83 -15.10
N PHE A 35 6.49 -10.70 -15.71
CA PHE A 35 7.93 -10.64 -15.53
C PHE A 35 8.63 -9.51 -16.27
N PRO A 36 8.19 -9.04 -17.46
CA PRO A 36 8.89 -7.99 -18.19
C PRO A 36 9.08 -6.70 -17.40
N SER A 37 8.05 -6.25 -16.67
CA SER A 37 8.15 -5.04 -15.84
C SER A 37 9.11 -5.19 -14.66
N ALA A 38 9.07 -6.34 -13.98
CA ALA A 38 9.98 -6.64 -12.89
C ALA A 38 11.44 -6.73 -13.39
N LYS A 39 11.66 -7.40 -14.52
CA LYS A 39 12.97 -7.48 -15.17
C LYS A 39 13.52 -6.09 -15.52
N ALA A 40 12.69 -5.22 -16.10
CA ALA A 40 13.09 -3.84 -16.40
C ALA A 40 13.46 -3.06 -15.13
N CYS A 41 12.77 -3.26 -14.01
CA CYS A 41 13.14 -2.68 -12.72
C CYS A 41 14.50 -3.21 -12.23
N CYS A 42 14.77 -4.51 -12.37
CA CYS A 42 16.07 -5.10 -12.02
C CYS A 42 17.20 -4.52 -12.88
N GLU A 43 16.99 -4.41 -14.21
CA GLU A 43 17.95 -3.81 -15.15
C GLU A 43 18.19 -2.33 -14.87
N ALA A 44 17.21 -1.62 -14.34
CA ALA A 44 17.33 -0.24 -13.90
C ALA A 44 18.03 -0.07 -12.53
N GLY A 45 18.36 -1.16 -11.85
CA GLY A 45 19.10 -1.15 -10.58
C GLY A 45 18.21 -0.88 -9.36
N VAL A 46 16.97 -1.36 -9.34
CA VAL A 46 16.12 -1.27 -8.15
C VAL A 46 16.77 -2.01 -6.98
N GLU A 47 16.76 -1.43 -5.79
CA GLU A 47 17.42 -1.98 -4.62
C GLU A 47 16.58 -3.01 -3.85
N GLY A 48 15.26 -2.93 -3.99
CA GLY A 48 14.34 -3.85 -3.33
C GLY A 48 13.22 -4.31 -4.25
N ILE A 49 12.71 -5.51 -3.97
CA ILE A 49 11.48 -6.04 -4.57
C ILE A 49 10.61 -6.58 -3.45
N MET A 50 9.33 -6.19 -3.44
CA MET A 50 8.34 -6.69 -2.49
C MET A 50 7.55 -7.82 -3.11
N ALA A 51 7.53 -8.98 -2.43
CA ALA A 51 6.73 -10.12 -2.85
C ALA A 51 5.23 -9.82 -2.69
N ALA A 52 4.40 -10.35 -3.58
CA ALA A 52 2.97 -10.11 -3.57
C ALA A 52 2.23 -11.05 -2.59
N TYR A 53 1.09 -10.58 -2.05
CA TYR A 53 0.28 -11.38 -1.12
C TYR A 53 -0.31 -12.66 -1.71
N ASN A 54 -0.57 -12.67 -3.01
CA ASN A 54 -1.34 -13.72 -3.67
C ASN A 54 -0.58 -15.03 -3.82
N GLU A 55 -1.35 -16.07 -4.06
CA GLU A 55 -0.85 -17.34 -4.56
C GLU A 55 -0.69 -17.28 -6.08
N ILE A 56 0.31 -17.99 -6.59
CA ILE A 56 0.44 -18.34 -8.00
C ILE A 56 0.31 -19.85 -8.10
N ASP A 57 -0.76 -20.30 -8.75
CA ASP A 57 -1.04 -21.74 -8.93
C ASP A 57 -0.97 -22.54 -7.61
N GLY A 58 -1.55 -21.99 -6.55
CA GLY A 58 -1.63 -22.61 -5.23
C GLY A 58 -0.39 -22.44 -4.34
N VAL A 59 0.61 -21.64 -4.77
CA VAL A 59 1.81 -21.34 -3.96
C VAL A 59 1.89 -19.84 -3.69
N TYR A 60 1.84 -19.45 -2.41
CA TYR A 60 2.03 -18.05 -2.01
C TYR A 60 3.38 -17.51 -2.51
N CYS A 61 3.40 -16.29 -3.05
CA CYS A 61 4.62 -15.69 -3.58
C CYS A 61 5.75 -15.66 -2.53
N HIS A 62 5.42 -15.43 -1.25
CA HIS A 62 6.38 -15.38 -0.15
C HIS A 62 7.04 -16.73 0.21
N ARG A 63 6.46 -17.85 -0.23
CA ARG A 63 7.06 -19.20 -0.05
C ARG A 63 7.47 -19.85 -1.37
N ASN A 64 7.39 -19.13 -2.47
CA ASN A 64 7.68 -19.65 -3.79
C ASN A 64 9.16 -19.49 -4.15
N ALA A 65 9.96 -20.51 -3.81
CA ALA A 65 11.39 -20.50 -4.08
C ALA A 65 11.71 -20.42 -5.59
N TRP A 66 10.92 -21.06 -6.44
CA TRP A 66 11.05 -20.92 -7.89
C TRP A 66 10.92 -19.45 -8.32
N LEU A 67 9.90 -18.76 -7.81
CA LEU A 67 9.66 -17.36 -8.16
C LEU A 67 10.78 -16.43 -7.67
N LEU A 68 11.17 -16.57 -6.39
CA LEU A 68 12.08 -15.62 -5.74
C LEU A 68 13.56 -15.96 -5.93
N ARG A 69 13.92 -17.25 -6.02
CA ARG A 69 15.31 -17.66 -6.21
C ARG A 69 15.64 -17.94 -7.67
N ASP A 70 14.88 -18.81 -8.34
CA ASP A 70 15.25 -19.24 -9.69
C ASP A 70 14.94 -18.14 -10.72
N VAL A 71 13.73 -17.59 -10.70
CA VAL A 71 13.33 -16.55 -11.66
C VAL A 71 13.92 -15.19 -11.28
N LEU A 72 13.59 -14.65 -10.10
CA LEU A 72 13.98 -13.29 -9.75
C LEU A 72 15.50 -13.14 -9.61
N ARG A 73 16.15 -14.01 -8.81
CA ARG A 73 17.59 -13.91 -8.61
C ARG A 73 18.38 -14.56 -9.74
N GLY A 74 17.96 -15.75 -10.20
CA GLY A 74 18.69 -16.51 -11.21
C GLY A 74 18.52 -15.91 -12.61
N GLU A 75 17.29 -15.85 -13.12
CA GLU A 75 17.06 -15.43 -14.50
C GLU A 75 17.08 -13.91 -14.70
N MET A 76 16.53 -13.13 -13.75
CA MET A 76 16.49 -11.66 -13.84
C MET A 76 17.75 -10.99 -13.27
N GLY A 77 18.62 -11.74 -12.56
CA GLY A 77 19.88 -11.26 -12.00
C GLY A 77 19.71 -10.28 -10.83
N PHE A 78 18.60 -10.34 -10.10
CA PHE A 78 18.34 -9.44 -8.97
C PHE A 78 19.20 -9.82 -7.77
N ASP A 79 20.04 -8.92 -7.28
CA ASP A 79 20.93 -9.10 -6.12
C ASP A 79 20.54 -8.26 -4.90
N GLY A 80 19.47 -7.46 -5.01
CA GLY A 80 18.96 -6.61 -3.94
C GLY A 80 18.15 -7.36 -2.86
N ILE A 81 17.38 -6.60 -2.08
CA ILE A 81 16.58 -7.11 -0.96
C ILE A 81 15.20 -7.57 -1.44
N VAL A 82 14.81 -8.78 -1.10
CA VAL A 82 13.42 -9.24 -1.22
C VAL A 82 12.69 -8.96 0.09
N MET A 83 11.68 -8.09 0.04
CA MET A 83 10.83 -7.76 1.17
C MET A 83 9.54 -8.56 1.16
N ALA A 84 9.05 -8.91 2.34
CA ALA A 84 7.66 -9.32 2.49
C ALA A 84 6.73 -8.10 2.41
N ASP A 85 5.49 -8.30 2.00
CA ASP A 85 4.42 -7.33 2.23
C ASP A 85 3.92 -7.44 3.68
N GLY A 86 3.19 -6.43 4.16
CA GLY A 86 2.80 -6.33 5.57
C GLY A 86 2.05 -7.55 6.07
N LEU A 87 2.56 -8.20 7.11
CA LEU A 87 2.01 -9.42 7.73
C LEU A 87 1.86 -10.62 6.78
N ALA A 88 2.44 -10.58 5.58
CA ALA A 88 2.22 -11.61 4.57
C ALA A 88 2.89 -12.95 4.93
N VAL A 89 4.00 -12.91 5.66
CA VAL A 89 4.64 -14.14 6.14
C VAL A 89 3.81 -14.80 7.23
N ASP A 90 3.18 -14.01 8.12
CA ASP A 90 2.30 -14.56 9.16
C ASP A 90 1.07 -15.27 8.58
N PHE A 91 0.58 -14.86 7.39
CA PHE A 91 -0.50 -15.57 6.71
C PHE A 91 -0.11 -16.99 6.27
N LEU A 92 1.17 -17.25 6.04
CA LEU A 92 1.65 -18.59 5.69
C LEU A 92 1.42 -19.62 6.80
N LYS A 93 1.17 -19.20 8.05
CA LYS A 93 0.79 -20.13 9.14
C LYS A 93 -0.40 -21.02 8.79
N ASN A 94 -1.28 -20.54 7.91
CA ASN A 94 -2.45 -21.29 7.46
C ASN A 94 -2.09 -22.51 6.61
N THR A 95 -0.91 -22.51 6.00
CA THR A 95 -0.37 -23.62 5.20
C THR A 95 0.79 -24.33 5.88
N GLU A 96 1.56 -23.62 6.70
CA GLU A 96 2.76 -24.14 7.37
C GLU A 96 2.50 -24.66 8.80
N GLY A 97 1.30 -24.36 9.34
CA GLY A 97 0.86 -24.81 10.65
C GLY A 97 1.05 -23.79 11.78
N ASP A 98 2.16 -23.06 11.80
CA ASP A 98 2.42 -21.99 12.78
C ASP A 98 3.32 -20.88 12.20
N THR A 99 3.54 -19.82 12.99
CA THR A 99 4.36 -18.66 12.57
C THR A 99 5.84 -18.99 12.47
N LEU A 100 6.37 -19.95 13.27
CA LEU A 100 7.76 -20.38 13.19
C LEU A 100 8.06 -21.02 11.83
N HIS A 101 7.25 -22.02 11.43
CA HIS A 101 7.40 -22.70 10.14
C HIS A 101 7.10 -21.76 8.97
N ALA A 102 6.17 -20.82 9.13
CA ALA A 102 5.92 -19.75 8.16
C ALA A 102 7.17 -18.90 7.89
N GLY A 103 7.86 -18.47 8.93
CA GLY A 103 9.13 -17.73 8.83
C GLY A 103 10.22 -18.52 8.14
N VAL A 104 10.37 -19.80 8.50
CA VAL A 104 11.33 -20.72 7.86
C VAL A 104 11.03 -20.90 6.38
N ALA A 105 9.77 -21.13 6.01
CA ALA A 105 9.35 -21.30 4.63
C ALA A 105 9.63 -20.06 3.77
N ALA A 106 9.29 -18.88 4.27
CA ALA A 106 9.55 -17.61 3.58
C ALA A 106 11.07 -17.34 3.44
N ARG A 107 11.86 -17.54 4.52
CA ARG A 107 13.32 -17.36 4.44
C ARG A 107 13.95 -18.30 3.42
N LYS A 108 13.59 -19.57 3.46
CA LYS A 108 14.07 -20.58 2.49
C LYS A 108 13.65 -20.25 1.06
N ALA A 109 12.47 -19.67 0.87
CA ALA A 109 12.04 -19.22 -0.45
C ALA A 109 12.81 -18.01 -0.97
N GLY A 110 13.51 -17.24 -0.11
CA GLY A 110 14.36 -16.14 -0.53
C GLY A 110 13.91 -14.75 -0.05
N VAL A 111 12.94 -14.66 0.86
CA VAL A 111 12.57 -13.41 1.52
C VAL A 111 13.68 -13.01 2.49
N ASP A 112 14.19 -11.79 2.37
CA ASP A 112 15.29 -11.28 3.20
C ASP A 112 14.80 -10.45 4.39
N VAL A 113 13.73 -9.67 4.21
CA VAL A 113 13.21 -8.74 5.23
C VAL A 113 11.71 -8.90 5.32
N SER A 114 11.18 -9.01 6.53
CA SER A 114 9.75 -9.00 6.78
C SER A 114 9.23 -7.57 7.05
N LEU A 115 7.93 -7.40 6.98
CA LEU A 115 7.25 -6.16 7.29
C LEU A 115 6.14 -6.42 8.32
N TRP A 116 6.50 -6.21 9.62
CA TRP A 116 5.67 -6.40 10.82
C TRP A 116 5.26 -7.84 11.15
N ASP A 117 5.86 -8.85 10.54
CA ASP A 117 5.55 -10.24 10.80
C ASP A 117 6.14 -10.73 12.14
N GLU A 118 5.37 -11.48 12.92
CA GLU A 118 5.85 -12.24 14.07
C GLU A 118 6.82 -13.35 13.64
N ALA A 119 6.52 -13.99 12.51
CA ALA A 119 7.26 -15.13 11.99
C ALA A 119 8.77 -14.88 11.88
N PHE A 120 9.20 -13.70 11.39
CA PHE A 120 10.62 -13.38 11.26
C PHE A 120 11.29 -13.07 12.61
N SER A 121 10.55 -12.63 13.62
CA SER A 121 11.11 -12.46 14.97
C SER A 121 11.48 -13.80 15.63
N ARG A 122 10.95 -14.91 15.10
CA ARG A 122 11.19 -16.28 15.58
C ARG A 122 12.30 -17.03 14.82
N LEU A 123 12.97 -16.41 13.85
CA LEU A 123 14.01 -17.10 13.07
C LEU A 123 15.20 -17.54 13.93
N GLY A 124 15.52 -16.84 15.03
CA GLY A 124 16.51 -17.30 16.00
C GLY A 124 16.11 -18.64 16.65
N GLU A 125 14.85 -18.78 17.03
CA GLU A 125 14.29 -20.04 17.55
C GLU A 125 14.38 -21.16 16.51
N ALA A 126 14.13 -20.83 15.21
CA ALA A 126 14.25 -21.78 14.12
C ALA A 126 15.68 -22.32 13.96
N VAL A 127 16.69 -21.48 14.15
CA VAL A 127 18.11 -21.90 14.15
C VAL A 127 18.40 -22.81 15.36
N GLU A 128 17.96 -22.44 16.53
CA GLU A 128 18.16 -23.26 17.76
C GLU A 128 17.51 -24.64 17.63
N GLN A 129 16.38 -24.75 16.93
CA GLN A 129 15.70 -26.01 16.64
C GLN A 129 16.26 -26.78 15.42
N GLY A 130 17.25 -26.23 14.73
CA GLY A 130 17.83 -26.84 13.52
C GLY A 130 16.90 -26.86 12.30
N LEU A 131 15.90 -26.00 12.28
CA LEU A 131 14.96 -25.84 11.14
C LEU A 131 15.53 -24.95 10.04
N LEU A 132 16.49 -24.08 10.40
CA LEU A 132 17.15 -23.12 9.52
C LEU A 132 18.64 -23.07 9.89
N ASP A 133 19.53 -22.97 8.91
CA ASP A 133 20.94 -22.73 9.16
C ASP A 133 21.18 -21.22 9.42
N GLU A 134 22.04 -20.89 10.37
CA GLU A 134 22.41 -19.49 10.67
C GLU A 134 22.94 -18.75 9.44
N SER A 135 23.65 -19.46 8.56
CA SER A 135 24.15 -18.91 7.29
C SER A 135 23.06 -18.38 6.37
N GLU A 136 21.84 -18.90 6.47
CA GLU A 136 20.71 -18.39 5.68
C GLU A 136 20.24 -17.03 6.21
N ILE A 137 20.36 -16.78 7.52
CA ILE A 137 20.10 -15.47 8.13
C ILE A 137 21.22 -14.50 7.75
N ASP A 138 22.48 -14.94 7.85
CA ASP A 138 23.65 -14.14 7.49
C ASP A 138 23.58 -13.66 6.04
N GLU A 139 23.10 -14.47 5.11
CA GLU A 139 22.85 -14.07 3.72
C GLU A 139 21.95 -12.83 3.63
N SER A 140 20.85 -12.80 4.37
CA SER A 140 19.93 -11.66 4.37
C SER A 140 20.50 -10.44 5.08
N VAL A 141 21.15 -10.66 6.23
CA VAL A 141 21.82 -9.58 6.98
C VAL A 141 22.89 -8.92 6.12
N LEU A 142 23.68 -9.70 5.39
CA LEU A 142 24.70 -9.19 4.49
C LEU A 142 24.11 -8.25 3.42
N LYS A 143 23.00 -8.63 2.79
CA LYS A 143 22.33 -7.79 1.79
C LYS A 143 21.84 -6.46 2.38
N VAL A 144 21.24 -6.50 3.58
CA VAL A 144 20.77 -5.29 4.26
C VAL A 144 21.94 -4.39 4.64
N LEU A 145 23.02 -4.95 5.21
CA LEU A 145 24.20 -4.17 5.57
C LEU A 145 24.90 -3.59 4.33
N LYS A 146 25.06 -4.39 3.27
CA LYS A 146 25.61 -3.93 1.99
C LYS A 146 24.87 -2.70 1.49
N LEU A 147 23.53 -2.77 1.42
CA LEU A 147 22.72 -1.63 0.99
C LEU A 147 22.92 -0.40 1.87
N LYS A 148 22.98 -0.56 3.19
CA LYS A 148 23.25 0.55 4.11
C LYS A 148 24.62 1.20 3.86
N PHE A 149 25.66 0.39 3.62
CA PHE A 149 26.98 0.90 3.27
C PHE A 149 26.99 1.64 1.93
N GLU A 150 26.38 1.05 0.91
CA GLU A 150 26.29 1.66 -0.44
C GLU A 150 25.52 2.99 -0.43
N LYS A 151 24.56 3.15 0.46
CA LYS A 151 23.82 4.41 0.65
C LYS A 151 24.50 5.40 1.59
N GLY A 152 25.68 5.07 2.15
CA GLY A 152 26.43 5.94 3.06
C GLY A 152 25.73 6.20 4.40
N LEU A 153 24.82 5.30 4.83
CA LEU A 153 23.99 5.51 6.02
C LEU A 153 24.77 5.39 7.34
N PHE A 154 26.00 4.86 7.31
CA PHE A 154 26.87 4.82 8.49
C PHE A 154 27.63 6.13 8.67
N GLU A 155 27.99 6.81 7.56
CA GLU A 155 28.69 8.08 7.56
C GLU A 155 27.72 9.27 7.65
N HIS A 156 26.56 9.15 6.99
CA HIS A 156 25.54 10.20 6.87
C HIS A 156 24.14 9.64 7.18
N PRO A 157 23.85 9.27 8.45
CA PRO A 157 22.58 8.63 8.81
C PRO A 157 21.37 9.56 8.78
N TYR A 158 21.58 10.87 8.81
CA TYR A 158 20.54 11.89 8.85
C TYR A 158 20.56 12.76 7.60
N MET A 159 19.39 13.24 7.22
CA MET A 159 19.28 14.27 6.19
C MET A 159 19.78 15.61 6.75
N GLU A 160 20.31 16.46 5.87
CA GLU A 160 20.61 17.84 6.22
C GLU A 160 19.32 18.59 6.54
N GLU A 161 19.32 19.39 7.63
CA GLU A 161 18.11 20.06 8.17
C GLU A 161 17.45 21.05 7.19
N ASN A 162 18.12 21.43 6.10
CA ASN A 162 17.67 22.49 5.18
C ASN A 162 17.50 22.01 3.73
N MET A 163 17.18 20.75 3.49
CA MET A 163 17.06 20.28 2.10
C MET A 163 15.90 20.89 1.34
N LEU A 164 14.74 21.06 1.97
CA LEU A 164 13.56 21.74 1.39
C LEU A 164 12.66 22.25 2.51
N THR A 165 12.13 23.45 2.36
CA THR A 165 11.00 23.92 3.19
C THR A 165 9.72 23.19 2.74
N PRO A 166 8.66 23.13 3.59
CA PRO A 166 7.36 22.59 3.18
C PRO A 166 6.82 23.29 1.92
N GLU A 167 7.03 24.60 1.77
CA GLU A 167 6.62 25.37 0.61
C GLU A 167 7.40 24.97 -0.66
N GLU A 168 8.69 24.71 -0.54
CA GLU A 168 9.54 24.27 -1.66
C GLU A 168 9.29 22.79 -2.03
N ALA A 169 8.93 21.96 -1.05
CA ALA A 169 8.56 20.56 -1.30
C ALA A 169 7.15 20.41 -1.87
N GLY A 170 6.25 21.37 -1.60
CA GLY A 170 4.87 21.37 -2.08
C GLY A 170 4.73 22.03 -3.46
N ILE A 171 3.87 21.46 -4.29
CA ILE A 171 3.43 22.07 -5.55
C ILE A 171 1.89 22.18 -5.49
N PRO A 172 1.35 23.06 -4.62
CA PRO A 172 -0.08 23.10 -4.31
C PRO A 172 -0.93 23.39 -5.56
N GLU A 173 -0.43 24.18 -6.49
CA GLU A 173 -1.13 24.52 -7.73
C GLU A 173 -1.27 23.31 -8.65
N VAL A 174 -0.22 22.52 -8.80
CA VAL A 174 -0.24 21.27 -9.60
C VAL A 174 -1.13 20.24 -8.94
N SER A 175 -1.03 20.07 -7.61
CA SER A 175 -1.86 19.17 -6.83
C SER A 175 -3.35 19.52 -6.97
N LEU A 176 -3.70 20.80 -6.88
CA LEU A 176 -5.07 21.28 -7.06
C LEU A 176 -5.58 21.05 -8.49
N SER A 177 -4.73 21.29 -9.50
CA SER A 177 -5.06 21.04 -10.90
C SER A 177 -5.35 19.55 -11.14
N LEU A 178 -4.48 18.66 -10.64
CA LEU A 178 -4.67 17.21 -10.74
C LEU A 178 -5.95 16.77 -10.02
N ALA A 179 -6.23 17.28 -8.84
CA ALA A 179 -7.46 16.97 -8.10
C ALA A 179 -8.71 17.41 -8.88
N ARG A 180 -8.69 18.58 -9.50
CA ARG A 180 -9.81 19.07 -10.34
C ARG A 180 -10.01 18.22 -11.60
N GLU A 181 -8.93 17.84 -12.28
CA GLU A 181 -8.99 17.04 -13.49
C GLU A 181 -9.30 15.55 -13.24
N SER A 182 -9.06 15.05 -12.02
CA SER A 182 -9.40 13.69 -11.65
C SER A 182 -10.90 13.48 -11.35
N ALA A 183 -11.67 14.56 -11.16
CA ALA A 183 -13.10 14.47 -10.93
C ALA A 183 -13.85 14.08 -12.20
N VAL A 184 -14.55 12.94 -12.17
CA VAL A 184 -15.34 12.43 -13.31
C VAL A 184 -16.82 12.60 -13.03
N LEU A 185 -17.49 13.40 -13.90
CA LEU A 185 -18.94 13.60 -13.82
C LEU A 185 -19.66 12.44 -14.50
N LEU A 186 -20.14 11.48 -13.70
CA LEU A 186 -20.82 10.28 -14.20
C LEU A 186 -22.26 10.55 -14.64
N LYS A 187 -22.94 11.51 -13.98
CA LYS A 187 -24.34 11.83 -14.23
C LYS A 187 -24.64 13.27 -13.79
N ASN A 188 -25.38 14.03 -14.59
CA ASN A 188 -25.84 15.37 -14.25
C ASN A 188 -27.21 15.64 -14.89
N GLU A 189 -28.21 14.88 -14.47
CA GLU A 189 -29.60 15.08 -14.93
C GLU A 189 -30.11 16.43 -14.48
N GLU A 190 -30.94 17.05 -15.30
CA GLU A 190 -31.51 18.40 -15.07
C GLU A 190 -30.46 19.52 -14.86
N SER A 191 -29.18 19.26 -15.19
CA SER A 191 -28.09 20.23 -15.03
C SER A 191 -28.00 20.81 -13.60
N VAL A 192 -28.11 19.96 -12.58
CA VAL A 192 -28.01 20.35 -11.17
C VAL A 192 -26.64 20.91 -10.86
N LEU A 193 -25.59 20.35 -11.46
CA LEU A 193 -24.22 20.86 -11.31
C LEU A 193 -23.83 21.72 -12.51
N PRO A 194 -23.08 22.81 -12.30
CA PRO A 194 -22.69 23.39 -11.01
C PRO A 194 -23.88 23.90 -10.22
N LEU A 195 -23.82 23.84 -8.88
CA LEU A 195 -24.93 24.30 -8.03
C LEU A 195 -25.29 25.75 -8.31
N ALA A 196 -26.52 25.96 -8.75
CA ALA A 196 -26.98 27.29 -9.13
C ALA A 196 -27.18 28.19 -7.88
N LYS A 197 -26.96 29.50 -8.02
CA LYS A 197 -27.16 30.51 -6.96
C LYS A 197 -28.59 30.55 -6.37
N LYS A 198 -29.55 29.89 -7.00
CA LYS A 198 -30.92 29.73 -6.52
C LYS A 198 -31.05 28.87 -5.25
N TYR A 199 -30.11 27.93 -5.06
CA TYR A 199 -30.12 27.06 -3.90
C TYR A 199 -29.64 27.85 -2.66
N LYS A 200 -30.44 27.86 -1.61
CA LYS A 200 -30.17 28.55 -0.36
C LYS A 200 -29.76 27.62 0.77
N LYS A 201 -30.03 26.32 0.58
CA LYS A 201 -29.67 25.28 1.52
C LYS A 201 -29.06 24.11 0.75
N VAL A 202 -27.99 23.57 1.29
CA VAL A 202 -27.31 22.38 0.79
C VAL A 202 -27.11 21.42 1.97
N ALA A 203 -27.65 20.23 1.86
CA ALA A 203 -27.41 19.15 2.82
C ALA A 203 -26.25 18.28 2.34
N VAL A 204 -25.23 18.15 3.17
CA VAL A 204 -24.12 17.23 2.98
C VAL A 204 -24.37 16.02 3.89
N ILE A 205 -24.57 14.84 3.30
CA ILE A 205 -24.94 13.64 4.05
C ILE A 205 -23.94 12.54 3.74
N GLY A 206 -23.44 11.89 4.78
CA GLY A 206 -22.53 10.74 4.66
C GLY A 206 -21.37 10.80 5.64
N TYR A 207 -21.00 9.63 6.17
CA TYR A 207 -19.88 9.47 7.09
C TYR A 207 -18.60 10.09 6.53
N HIS A 208 -18.23 9.72 5.30
CA HIS A 208 -16.97 10.15 4.66
C HIS A 208 -16.91 11.65 4.37
N ALA A 209 -18.03 12.35 4.37
CA ALA A 209 -18.02 13.78 4.04
C ALA A 209 -17.31 14.65 5.10
N ALA A 210 -17.28 14.19 6.35
CA ALA A 210 -16.65 14.89 7.46
C ALA A 210 -15.41 14.15 8.02
N ASP A 211 -15.21 12.89 7.63
CA ASP A 211 -14.09 12.12 8.13
C ASP A 211 -12.83 12.37 7.30
N ARG A 212 -11.81 12.91 7.97
CA ARG A 212 -10.52 13.23 7.37
C ARG A 212 -9.75 11.97 6.96
N TYR A 213 -9.76 10.95 7.81
CA TYR A 213 -8.98 9.73 7.57
C TYR A 213 -9.43 8.99 6.31
N CYS A 214 -10.74 8.95 6.08
CA CYS A 214 -11.31 8.36 4.88
C CYS A 214 -10.89 9.06 3.57
N MET A 215 -10.45 10.31 3.63
CA MET A 215 -9.98 11.05 2.45
C MET A 215 -8.51 10.81 2.13
N LEU A 216 -7.72 10.39 3.11
CA LEU A 216 -6.28 10.22 2.93
C LEU A 216 -5.92 8.90 2.23
N GLY A 217 -6.76 7.87 2.36
CA GLY A 217 -6.49 6.53 1.86
C GLY A 217 -5.41 5.80 2.66
N ASP A 218 -4.97 4.68 2.13
CA ASP A 218 -3.87 3.90 2.69
C ASP A 218 -2.52 4.54 2.38
N TYR A 219 -1.47 4.15 3.08
CA TYR A 219 -0.08 4.58 2.84
C TYR A 219 0.21 6.06 3.07
N THR A 220 -0.68 6.80 3.71
CA THR A 220 -0.41 8.19 4.06
C THR A 220 0.28 8.29 5.42
N PRO A 221 1.27 9.18 5.58
CA PRO A 221 1.81 9.50 6.89
C PRO A 221 0.73 10.22 7.74
N PRO A 222 0.94 10.32 9.05
CA PRO A 222 0.10 11.18 9.88
C PRO A 222 0.09 12.61 9.32
N VAL A 223 -1.10 13.13 9.00
CA VAL A 223 -1.30 14.47 8.45
C VAL A 223 -1.99 15.34 9.50
N PRO A 224 -1.49 16.54 9.80
CA PRO A 224 -2.16 17.47 10.70
C PRO A 224 -3.59 17.78 10.22
N GLU A 225 -4.50 18.00 11.17
CA GLU A 225 -5.91 18.26 10.83
C GLU A 225 -6.06 19.52 9.96
N SER A 226 -5.21 20.52 10.18
CA SER A 226 -5.18 21.77 9.42
C SER A 226 -4.81 21.62 7.95
N GLU A 227 -4.17 20.50 7.57
CA GLU A 227 -3.69 20.27 6.21
C GLU A 227 -4.63 19.40 5.36
N CYS A 228 -5.72 18.92 5.93
CA CYS A 228 -6.70 18.11 5.23
C CYS A 228 -8.09 18.75 5.25
N VAL A 229 -8.51 19.26 4.11
CA VAL A 229 -9.85 19.85 3.94
C VAL A 229 -10.83 18.73 3.56
N THR A 230 -11.79 18.44 4.44
CA THR A 230 -12.85 17.46 4.16
C THR A 230 -13.86 18.00 3.13
N VAL A 231 -14.64 17.11 2.51
CA VAL A 231 -15.72 17.50 1.59
C VAL A 231 -16.66 18.52 2.24
N LEU A 232 -17.06 18.26 3.50
CA LEU A 232 -17.91 19.19 4.27
C LEU A 232 -17.25 20.56 4.48
N GLN A 233 -15.96 20.57 4.82
CA GLN A 233 -15.21 21.82 5.01
C GLN A 233 -15.09 22.58 3.69
N GLY A 234 -14.73 21.91 2.59
CA GLY A 234 -14.65 22.52 1.27
C GLY A 234 -16.00 23.10 0.82
N MET A 235 -17.09 22.36 1.01
CA MET A 235 -18.44 22.86 0.71
C MET A 235 -18.82 24.10 1.51
N LYS A 236 -18.44 24.15 2.80
CA LYS A 236 -18.69 25.34 3.64
C LYS A 236 -17.83 26.55 3.25
N GLN A 237 -16.56 26.30 2.87
CA GLN A 237 -15.61 27.36 2.47
C GLN A 237 -16.01 28.01 1.13
N GLU A 238 -16.44 27.17 0.19
CA GLU A 238 -16.78 27.62 -1.17
C GLU A 238 -18.26 28.03 -1.33
N ALA A 239 -19.07 27.84 -0.30
CA ALA A 239 -20.49 28.22 -0.35
C ALA A 239 -20.64 29.73 -0.57
N PRO A 240 -21.45 30.17 -1.56
CA PRO A 240 -21.74 31.59 -1.74
C PRO A 240 -22.41 32.20 -0.52
N GLU A 241 -22.25 33.50 -0.35
CA GLU A 241 -22.91 34.25 0.74
C GLU A 241 -24.44 34.00 0.74
N GLY A 242 -24.97 33.68 1.91
CA GLY A 242 -26.40 33.40 2.12
C GLY A 242 -26.82 31.97 1.74
N VAL A 243 -25.87 31.06 1.48
CA VAL A 243 -26.11 29.62 1.34
C VAL A 243 -25.78 28.93 2.65
N GLU A 244 -26.76 28.24 3.22
CA GLU A 244 -26.58 27.39 4.41
C GLU A 244 -26.12 25.99 4.01
N VAL A 245 -24.98 25.50 4.56
CA VAL A 245 -24.49 24.14 4.40
C VAL A 245 -24.68 23.39 5.70
N SER A 246 -25.61 22.45 5.71
CA SER A 246 -25.92 21.58 6.84
C SER A 246 -25.30 20.21 6.66
N TYR A 247 -25.06 19.50 7.77
CA TYR A 247 -24.46 18.17 7.75
C TYR A 247 -25.21 17.20 8.64
N ALA A 248 -25.36 15.97 8.14
CA ALA A 248 -25.70 14.81 8.96
C ALA A 248 -24.88 13.60 8.49
N MET A 249 -24.46 12.77 9.42
CA MET A 249 -23.73 11.56 9.11
C MET A 249 -24.59 10.53 8.34
N GLY A 250 -25.83 10.40 8.71
CA GLY A 250 -26.84 9.54 8.05
C GLY A 250 -26.72 8.06 8.38
N SER A 251 -25.52 7.56 8.58
CA SER A 251 -25.24 6.20 9.06
C SER A 251 -23.80 6.13 9.59
N GLU A 252 -23.50 5.18 10.43
CA GLU A 252 -22.13 4.79 10.75
C GLU A 252 -21.42 4.18 9.52
N PHE A 253 -20.12 4.00 9.62
CA PHE A 253 -19.30 3.47 8.51
C PHE A 253 -19.78 2.10 8.03
N SER A 254 -20.09 1.20 8.93
CA SER A 254 -20.50 -0.19 8.62
C SER A 254 -21.85 -0.59 9.15
N GLU A 255 -22.52 0.28 9.93
CA GLU A 255 -23.77 -0.04 10.61
C GLU A 255 -24.81 1.04 10.35
N ALA A 256 -26.07 0.61 10.26
CA ALA A 256 -27.20 1.53 10.17
C ALA A 256 -27.48 2.17 11.54
N ASP A 257 -27.60 3.50 11.57
CA ASP A 257 -27.99 4.26 12.74
C ASP A 257 -29.30 5.01 12.43
N GLU A 258 -30.38 4.60 13.08
CA GLU A 258 -31.72 5.17 12.82
C GLU A 258 -31.83 6.63 13.32
N ASP A 259 -31.08 7.03 14.35
CA ASP A 259 -31.07 8.41 14.84
C ASP A 259 -30.31 9.32 13.84
N GLU A 260 -29.18 8.86 13.31
CA GLU A 260 -28.43 9.60 12.29
C GLU A 260 -29.21 9.68 10.96
N LYS A 261 -29.92 8.62 10.59
CA LYS A 261 -30.83 8.63 9.45
C LYS A 261 -31.97 9.61 9.64
N ALA A 262 -32.57 9.67 10.84
CA ALA A 262 -33.62 10.63 11.15
C ALA A 262 -33.09 12.09 11.06
N LYS A 263 -31.87 12.37 11.55
CA LYS A 263 -31.20 13.67 11.40
C LYS A 263 -31.00 14.03 9.92
N ALA A 264 -30.53 13.08 9.11
CA ALA A 264 -30.33 13.31 7.67
C ALA A 264 -31.64 13.60 6.93
N LEU A 265 -32.75 12.94 7.32
CA LEU A 265 -34.07 13.18 6.73
C LEU A 265 -34.69 14.51 7.15
N ALA A 266 -34.23 15.11 8.25
CA ALA A 266 -34.70 16.38 8.75
C ALA A 266 -34.02 17.61 8.11
N LEU A 267 -32.91 17.44 7.40
CA LEU A 267 -32.17 18.50 6.67
C LEU A 267 -32.85 18.85 5.35
#